data_e05cd4b5938e79936f7be45ed451d5d8
#
_entry.id   e05cd4b5938e79936f7be45ed451d5d8
#
_cell.length_a   1.000
_cell.length_b   1.000
_cell.length_c   1.000
_cell.angle_alpha   90.00
_cell.angle_beta   90.00
_cell.angle_gamma   90.00
#
_symmetry.space_group_name_H-M   'P 1'
#
loop_
_entity.id
_entity.type
_entity.pdbx_description
1 polymer ?
#
loop_
_entity_poly.entity_id
_entity_poly.type
_entity_poly.pdbx_seq_one_letter_code
_entity_poly.pdbx_strand_id
1 'polypeptide(L)'
;MYGAAIEGIIAGIAVVLVIEFIDKVCKVDDPVGAVGVHFANGLLGTICVGLFSTGQNGVGAGLFFGGGFKQLGIQLLGVVTVCAWVGVTMIIVFEVLKHTIGLRVPADIEIKGLDYAEHGLASAYSGFEFAANDLTIASDDEIEVFGSEKMENAVPAVVKT
;
A
#
# COMPACT_ATOMS: atom_id res chain seq x y z
N MET A 1 -17.75 -9.33 22.98
CA MET A 1 -16.30 -9.26 23.26
C MET A 1 -15.49 -10.39 22.62
N TYR A 2 -15.79 -11.66 22.88
CA TYR A 2 -15.00 -12.78 22.34
C TYR A 2 -14.99 -12.85 20.78
N GLY A 3 -16.11 -12.56 20.13
CA GLY A 3 -16.18 -12.54 18.66
C GLY A 3 -15.22 -11.53 18.01
N ALA A 4 -15.17 -10.31 18.56
CA ALA A 4 -14.25 -9.27 18.07
C ALA A 4 -12.76 -9.66 18.26
N ALA A 5 -12.42 -10.35 19.34
CA ALA A 5 -11.06 -10.83 19.57
C ALA A 5 -10.66 -11.90 18.54
N ILE A 6 -11.55 -12.85 18.24
CA ILE A 6 -11.34 -13.88 17.23
C ILE A 6 -11.21 -13.24 15.84
N GLU A 7 -12.10 -12.31 15.52
CA GLU A 7 -12.06 -11.58 14.25
C GLU A 7 -10.73 -10.81 14.08
N GLY A 8 -10.26 -10.14 15.15
CA GLY A 8 -8.99 -9.44 15.15
C GLY A 8 -7.78 -10.36 14.91
N ILE A 9 -7.79 -11.56 15.48
CA ILE A 9 -6.73 -12.56 15.23
C ILE A 9 -6.75 -13.02 13.77
N ILE A 10 -7.92 -13.31 13.23
CA ILE A 10 -8.07 -13.71 11.83
C ILE A 10 -7.62 -12.57 10.90
N ALA A 11 -8.02 -11.34 11.20
CA ALA A 11 -7.62 -10.16 10.43
C ALA A 11 -6.09 -9.94 10.47
N GLY A 12 -5.45 -10.12 11.63
CA GLY A 12 -4.00 -10.03 11.77
C GLY A 12 -3.25 -11.06 10.94
N ILE A 13 -3.76 -12.27 10.82
CA ILE A 13 -3.18 -13.30 9.93
C ILE A 13 -3.45 -12.94 8.46
N ALA A 14 -4.68 -12.53 8.16
CA ALA A 14 -5.09 -12.21 6.80
C ALA A 14 -4.26 -11.06 6.22
N VAL A 15 -3.95 -10.02 6.99
CA VAL A 15 -3.16 -8.88 6.51
C VAL A 15 -1.78 -9.30 6.02
N VAL A 16 -1.09 -10.16 6.78
CA VAL A 16 0.24 -10.65 6.39
C VAL A 16 0.17 -11.48 5.12
N LEU A 17 -0.77 -12.41 5.05
CA LEU A 17 -0.94 -13.27 3.86
C LEU A 17 -1.30 -12.47 2.61
N VAL A 18 -2.15 -11.45 2.73
CA VAL A 18 -2.55 -10.62 1.59
C VAL A 18 -1.40 -9.74 1.12
N ILE A 19 -0.64 -9.12 2.02
CA ILE A 19 0.55 -8.34 1.66
C ILE A 19 1.54 -9.22 0.88
N GLU A 20 1.88 -10.39 1.42
CA GLU A 20 2.77 -11.34 0.76
C GLU A 20 2.23 -11.79 -0.62
N PHE A 21 0.93 -11.99 -0.73
CA PHE A 21 0.29 -12.37 -1.99
C PHE A 21 0.36 -11.25 -3.04
N ILE A 22 0.05 -10.00 -2.64
CA ILE A 22 0.09 -8.84 -3.54
C ILE A 22 1.52 -8.62 -4.05
N ASP A 23 2.48 -8.63 -3.15
CA ASP A 23 3.89 -8.42 -3.49
C ASP A 23 4.46 -9.56 -4.34
N LYS A 24 4.40 -10.80 -3.86
CA LYS A 24 5.09 -11.94 -4.49
C LYS A 24 4.36 -12.54 -5.68
N VAL A 25 3.03 -12.57 -5.66
CA VAL A 25 2.22 -13.23 -6.71
C VAL A 25 1.69 -12.22 -7.71
N CYS A 26 1.04 -11.16 -7.24
CA CYS A 26 0.51 -10.12 -8.11
C CYS A 26 1.61 -9.19 -8.64
N LYS A 27 2.76 -9.11 -7.97
CA LYS A 27 3.89 -8.22 -8.29
C LYS A 27 3.44 -6.76 -8.41
N VAL A 28 2.56 -6.36 -7.51
CA VAL A 28 2.07 -4.99 -7.38
C VAL A 28 2.76 -4.38 -6.17
N ASP A 29 3.40 -3.25 -6.38
CA ASP A 29 4.07 -2.49 -5.33
C ASP A 29 3.03 -1.87 -4.40
N ASP A 30 3.04 -2.29 -3.13
CA ASP A 30 2.19 -1.76 -2.06
C ASP A 30 3.08 -1.45 -0.84
N PRO A 31 3.88 -0.36 -0.91
CA PRO A 31 4.99 -0.10 0.03
C PRO A 31 4.54 0.07 1.48
N VAL A 32 3.29 0.41 1.71
CA VAL A 32 2.71 0.55 3.06
C VAL A 32 1.70 -0.55 3.41
N GLY A 33 1.53 -1.52 2.53
CA GLY A 33 0.58 -2.61 2.73
C GLY A 33 -0.89 -2.17 2.74
N ALA A 34 -1.21 -1.04 2.08
CA ALA A 34 -2.55 -0.44 2.14
C ALA A 34 -3.65 -1.39 1.64
N VAL A 35 -3.37 -2.19 0.62
CA VAL A 35 -4.32 -3.17 0.10
C VAL A 35 -4.59 -4.26 1.13
N GLY A 36 -3.56 -4.80 1.77
CA GLY A 36 -3.71 -5.81 2.82
C GLY A 36 -4.38 -5.27 4.07
N VAL A 37 -3.91 -4.12 4.55
CA VAL A 37 -4.37 -3.53 5.82
C VAL A 37 -5.80 -3.00 5.71
N HIS A 38 -6.12 -2.25 4.67
CA HIS A 38 -7.41 -1.56 4.58
C HIS A 38 -8.42 -2.29 3.71
N PHE A 39 -8.05 -2.62 2.47
CA PHE A 39 -9.02 -3.24 1.54
C PHE A 39 -9.39 -4.66 1.98
N ALA A 40 -8.41 -5.54 2.18
CA ALA A 40 -8.68 -6.93 2.51
C ALA A 40 -9.36 -7.08 3.87
N ASN A 41 -8.89 -6.36 4.89
CA ASN A 41 -9.51 -6.41 6.21
C ASN A 41 -10.86 -5.70 6.27
N GLY A 42 -11.06 -4.62 5.51
CA GLY A 42 -12.36 -3.99 5.36
C GLY A 42 -13.39 -4.92 4.71
N LEU A 43 -12.96 -5.65 3.68
CA LEU A 43 -13.77 -6.69 3.05
C LEU A 43 -14.12 -7.82 4.03
N LEU A 44 -13.10 -8.33 4.75
CA LEU A 44 -13.28 -9.38 5.75
C LEU A 44 -14.27 -8.95 6.84
N GLY A 45 -14.07 -7.77 7.44
CA GLY A 45 -14.96 -7.25 8.50
C GLY A 45 -16.39 -7.07 8.02
N THR A 46 -16.59 -6.57 6.78
CA THR A 46 -17.92 -6.42 6.19
C THR A 46 -18.62 -7.79 6.02
N ILE A 47 -17.89 -8.79 5.55
CA ILE A 47 -18.41 -10.16 5.42
C ILE A 47 -18.71 -10.75 6.82
N CYS A 48 -17.85 -10.52 7.83
CA CYS A 48 -18.06 -10.95 9.20
C CYS A 48 -19.35 -10.38 9.79
N VAL A 49 -19.73 -9.15 9.49
CA VAL A 49 -21.05 -8.61 9.89
C VAL A 49 -22.18 -9.45 9.28
N GLY A 50 -22.07 -9.82 8.02
CA GLY A 50 -23.05 -10.69 7.35
C GLY A 50 -23.17 -12.10 7.98
N LEU A 51 -22.07 -12.61 8.53
CA LEU A 51 -21.99 -13.93 9.13
C LEU A 51 -22.36 -13.93 10.61
N PHE A 52 -21.81 -13.01 11.39
CA PHE A 52 -21.76 -13.07 12.85
C PHE A 52 -22.58 -11.98 13.58
N SER A 53 -23.31 -11.11 12.87
CA SER A 53 -24.18 -10.12 13.51
C SER A 53 -25.21 -10.78 14.42
N THR A 54 -25.34 -10.27 15.65
CA THR A 54 -26.34 -10.77 16.64
C THR A 54 -27.74 -10.18 16.45
N GLY A 55 -27.95 -9.32 15.44
CA GLY A 55 -29.23 -8.68 15.19
C GLY A 55 -29.54 -7.49 16.12
N GLN A 56 -28.54 -6.94 16.80
CA GLN A 56 -28.68 -5.79 17.69
C GLN A 56 -28.35 -4.48 16.95
N ASN A 57 -28.74 -3.34 17.55
CA ASN A 57 -28.42 -1.99 17.07
C ASN A 57 -28.89 -1.69 15.63
N GLY A 58 -30.03 -2.24 15.23
CA GLY A 58 -30.61 -1.99 13.90
C GLY A 58 -29.97 -2.78 12.76
N VAL A 59 -28.96 -3.60 13.03
CA VAL A 59 -28.35 -4.50 12.06
C VAL A 59 -29.10 -5.85 12.10
N GLY A 60 -29.44 -6.41 10.94
CA GLY A 60 -30.08 -7.73 10.87
C GLY A 60 -29.19 -8.83 11.45
N ALA A 61 -29.80 -9.91 11.95
CA ALA A 61 -29.04 -11.07 12.40
C ALA A 61 -28.25 -11.70 11.23
N GLY A 62 -27.03 -12.11 11.50
CA GLY A 62 -26.15 -12.77 10.55
C GLY A 62 -26.52 -14.23 10.32
N LEU A 63 -25.86 -14.87 9.37
CA LEU A 63 -26.11 -16.25 8.96
C LEU A 63 -26.07 -17.22 10.15
N PHE A 64 -25.07 -17.11 11.02
CA PHE A 64 -24.86 -18.02 12.15
C PHE A 64 -25.75 -17.69 13.37
N PHE A 65 -26.44 -16.56 13.36
CA PHE A 65 -27.35 -16.13 14.42
C PHE A 65 -28.83 -16.16 14.00
N GLY A 66 -29.15 -16.99 13.02
CA GLY A 66 -30.52 -17.25 12.61
C GLY A 66 -31.12 -16.24 11.63
N GLY A 67 -30.35 -15.28 11.12
CA GLY A 67 -30.81 -14.28 10.13
C GLY A 67 -30.85 -14.80 8.68
N GLY A 68 -30.42 -16.03 8.44
CA GLY A 68 -30.32 -16.58 7.08
C GLY A 68 -29.35 -15.79 6.21
N PHE A 69 -29.49 -15.91 4.88
CA PHE A 69 -28.59 -15.26 3.91
C PHE A 69 -28.90 -13.78 3.66
N LYS A 70 -29.96 -13.22 4.25
CA LYS A 70 -30.39 -11.86 3.96
C LYS A 70 -29.31 -10.83 4.30
N GLN A 71 -28.79 -10.88 5.53
CA GLN A 71 -27.79 -9.92 6.00
C GLN A 71 -26.47 -10.09 5.23
N LEU A 72 -26.04 -11.31 4.98
CA LEU A 72 -24.86 -11.60 4.18
C LEU A 72 -25.01 -11.07 2.73
N GLY A 73 -26.18 -11.26 2.12
CA GLY A 73 -26.47 -10.72 0.79
C GLY A 73 -26.40 -9.19 0.73
N ILE A 74 -26.91 -8.50 1.75
CA ILE A 74 -26.81 -7.03 1.87
C ILE A 74 -25.35 -6.59 1.97
N GLN A 75 -24.55 -7.27 2.78
CA GLN A 75 -23.13 -6.94 2.93
C GLN A 75 -22.34 -7.17 1.64
N LEU A 76 -22.57 -8.30 0.97
CA LEU A 76 -21.92 -8.58 -0.31
C LEU A 76 -22.33 -7.57 -1.41
N LEU A 77 -23.60 -7.17 -1.46
CA LEU A 77 -24.05 -6.14 -2.39
C LEU A 77 -23.36 -4.80 -2.08
N GLY A 78 -23.26 -4.44 -0.80
CA GLY A 78 -22.55 -3.24 -0.35
C GLY A 78 -21.09 -3.25 -0.78
N VAL A 79 -20.38 -4.35 -0.56
CA VAL A 79 -18.99 -4.52 -0.97
C VAL A 79 -18.84 -4.35 -2.49
N VAL A 80 -19.65 -5.05 -3.29
CA VAL A 80 -19.58 -4.95 -4.75
C VAL A 80 -19.86 -3.52 -5.22
N THR A 81 -20.86 -2.87 -4.64
CA THR A 81 -21.21 -1.49 -4.99
C THR A 81 -20.08 -0.51 -4.68
N VAL A 82 -19.48 -0.60 -3.48
CA VAL A 82 -18.36 0.26 -3.09
C VAL A 82 -17.13 -0.01 -3.94
N CYS A 83 -16.78 -1.27 -4.17
CA CYS A 83 -15.64 -1.62 -5.02
C CYS A 83 -15.82 -1.13 -6.46
N ALA A 84 -17.01 -1.29 -7.03
CA ALA A 84 -17.30 -0.80 -8.36
C ALA A 84 -17.23 0.73 -8.44
N TRP A 85 -17.85 1.44 -7.49
CA TRP A 85 -17.82 2.89 -7.44
C TRP A 85 -16.40 3.42 -7.29
N VAL A 86 -15.66 2.96 -6.28
CA VAL A 86 -14.30 3.40 -6.02
C VAL A 86 -13.38 3.03 -7.18
N GLY A 87 -13.47 1.81 -7.71
CA GLY A 87 -12.67 1.38 -8.84
C GLY A 87 -12.86 2.27 -10.06
N VAL A 88 -14.10 2.50 -10.48
CA VAL A 88 -14.38 3.35 -11.65
C VAL A 88 -13.94 4.79 -11.42
N THR A 89 -14.29 5.38 -10.27
CA THR A 89 -13.94 6.79 -10.00
C THR A 89 -12.44 6.99 -9.89
N MET A 90 -11.70 6.07 -9.24
CA MET A 90 -10.24 6.18 -9.10
C MET A 90 -9.50 5.92 -10.40
N ILE A 91 -9.97 5.02 -11.26
CA ILE A 91 -9.42 4.87 -12.62
C ILE A 91 -9.53 6.19 -13.39
N ILE A 92 -10.70 6.84 -13.36
CA ILE A 92 -10.89 8.12 -14.04
C ILE A 92 -9.95 9.18 -13.46
N VAL A 93 -9.89 9.30 -12.12
CA VAL A 93 -9.02 10.29 -11.45
C VAL A 93 -7.56 10.06 -11.80
N PHE A 94 -7.06 8.83 -11.72
CA PHE A 94 -5.66 8.55 -12.02
C PHE A 94 -5.32 8.71 -13.50
N GLU A 95 -6.22 8.40 -14.42
CA GLU A 95 -5.99 8.68 -15.85
C GLU A 95 -5.95 10.19 -16.12
N VAL A 96 -6.80 10.98 -15.49
CA VAL A 96 -6.76 12.45 -15.61
C VAL A 96 -5.43 12.98 -15.05
N LEU A 97 -5.02 12.57 -13.86
CA LEU A 97 -3.77 12.99 -13.24
C LEU A 97 -2.56 12.61 -14.09
N LYS A 98 -2.53 11.39 -14.62
CA LYS A 98 -1.46 10.90 -15.48
C LYS A 98 -1.26 11.77 -16.74
N HIS A 99 -2.36 12.25 -17.33
CA HIS A 99 -2.33 13.06 -18.54
C HIS A 99 -2.16 14.57 -18.29
N THR A 100 -2.30 15.03 -17.05
CA THR A 100 -2.20 16.45 -16.70
C THR A 100 -0.93 16.79 -15.95
N ILE A 101 -0.77 16.23 -14.75
CA ILE A 101 0.33 16.56 -13.82
C ILE A 101 1.45 15.53 -13.93
N GLY A 102 1.11 14.29 -14.33
CA GLY A 102 1.98 13.12 -14.22
C GLY A 102 1.80 12.41 -12.87
N LEU A 103 2.02 11.09 -12.87
CA LEU A 103 1.89 10.25 -11.67
C LEU A 103 3.24 9.70 -11.19
N ARG A 104 4.25 9.73 -12.04
CA ARG A 104 5.56 9.17 -11.72
C ARG A 104 6.63 10.20 -11.92
N VAL A 105 7.62 10.16 -11.05
CA VAL A 105 8.87 10.88 -11.22
C VAL A 105 9.68 10.28 -12.38
N PRO A 106 10.59 11.04 -12.99
CA PRO A 106 11.54 10.50 -13.96
C PRO A 106 12.32 9.30 -13.41
N ALA A 107 12.60 8.32 -14.28
CA ALA A 107 13.22 7.07 -13.87
C ALA A 107 14.59 7.25 -13.19
N ASP A 108 15.35 8.25 -13.60
CA ASP A 108 16.63 8.59 -12.99
C ASP A 108 16.49 9.09 -11.54
N ILE A 109 15.43 9.81 -11.24
CA ILE A 109 15.12 10.25 -9.87
C ILE A 109 14.62 9.07 -9.03
N GLU A 110 13.78 8.20 -9.61
CA GLU A 110 13.28 7.00 -8.93
C GLU A 110 14.44 6.07 -8.52
N ILE A 111 15.43 5.86 -9.41
CA ILE A 111 16.62 5.03 -9.14
C ILE A 111 17.53 5.68 -8.09
N LYS A 112 17.71 7.00 -8.13
CA LYS A 112 18.54 7.73 -7.15
C LYS A 112 17.90 7.84 -5.76
N GLY A 113 16.60 7.62 -5.66
CA GLY A 113 15.81 7.81 -4.45
C GLY A 113 15.13 9.18 -4.39
N LEU A 114 13.94 9.20 -3.80
CA LEU A 114 13.05 10.38 -3.77
C LEU A 114 13.36 11.36 -2.65
N ASP A 115 14.10 10.94 -1.63
CA ASP A 115 14.34 11.73 -0.42
C ASP A 115 14.94 13.10 -0.71
N TYR A 116 15.93 13.16 -1.61
CA TYR A 116 16.55 14.41 -2.00
C TYR A 116 15.65 15.26 -2.90
N ALA A 117 15.03 14.63 -3.89
CA ALA A 117 14.25 15.34 -4.90
C ALA A 117 12.96 15.93 -4.33
N GLU A 118 12.30 15.23 -3.40
CA GLU A 118 11.00 15.63 -2.84
C GLU A 118 11.14 16.35 -1.48
N HIS A 119 12.13 15.96 -0.67
CA HIS A 119 12.26 16.45 0.71
C HIS A 119 13.54 17.24 0.97
N GLY A 120 14.46 17.33 0.00
CA GLY A 120 15.75 18.01 0.18
C GLY A 120 16.66 17.32 1.19
N LEU A 121 16.40 16.05 1.52
CA LEU A 121 17.15 15.27 2.49
C LEU A 121 18.26 14.49 1.77
N ALA A 122 19.50 14.61 2.24
CA ALA A 122 20.62 13.85 1.68
C ALA A 122 20.42 12.32 1.86
N SER A 123 19.78 11.92 2.94
CA SER A 123 19.29 10.56 3.18
C SER A 123 18.29 10.60 4.35
N ALA A 124 17.13 10.00 4.22
CA ALA A 124 16.18 9.83 5.31
C ALA A 124 16.66 8.79 6.34
N TYR A 125 17.57 7.92 5.92
CA TYR A 125 18.11 6.82 6.71
C TYR A 125 19.64 6.87 6.74
N SER A 126 20.20 7.90 7.32
CA SER A 126 21.66 8.12 7.46
C SER A 126 22.37 7.10 8.37
N GLY A 127 21.99 5.87 8.36
CA GLY A 127 22.58 4.74 9.07
C GLY A 127 22.25 3.43 8.40
N PHE A 128 21.45 3.45 7.35
CA PHE A 128 21.16 2.31 6.51
C PHE A 128 22.06 2.38 5.28
N GLU A 129 23.34 2.10 5.48
CA GLU A 129 24.19 1.74 4.36
C GLU A 129 23.65 0.40 3.85
N PHE A 130 23.05 0.40 2.66
CA PHE A 130 22.97 -0.84 1.90
C PHE A 130 24.42 -1.32 1.82
N ALA A 131 24.73 -2.43 2.48
CA ALA A 131 26.04 -3.00 2.41
C ALA A 131 26.37 -3.15 0.93
N ALA A 132 27.47 -2.54 0.50
CA ALA A 132 27.94 -2.55 -0.89
C ALA A 132 28.11 -3.98 -1.46
N ASN A 133 27.94 -4.98 -0.62
CA ASN A 133 27.98 -6.40 -0.94
C ASN A 133 26.75 -6.90 -1.74
N ASP A 134 25.63 -6.16 -1.77
CA ASP A 134 24.48 -6.53 -2.62
C ASP A 134 24.55 -5.90 -4.02
N LEU A 135 25.52 -5.00 -4.25
CA LEU A 135 25.79 -4.39 -5.56
C LEU A 135 26.98 -5.07 -6.23
N THR A 136 27.09 -6.38 -6.21
CA THR A 136 28.13 -7.17 -6.88
C THR A 136 28.03 -7.15 -8.41
N ILE A 137 27.55 -6.08 -9.03
CA ILE A 137 27.45 -5.94 -10.49
C ILE A 137 28.23 -4.71 -11.02
N ALA A 138 28.67 -3.80 -10.16
CA ALA A 138 29.50 -2.67 -10.59
C ALA A 138 30.96 -2.90 -10.16
N SER A 139 31.91 -2.64 -11.04
CA SER A 139 33.35 -2.66 -10.71
C SER A 139 33.63 -1.54 -9.70
N ASP A 140 34.63 -1.72 -8.83
CA ASP A 140 35.02 -0.72 -7.82
C ASP A 140 35.25 0.67 -8.44
N ASP A 141 35.73 0.73 -9.68
CA ASP A 141 35.95 1.97 -10.43
C ASP A 141 34.64 2.69 -10.80
N GLU A 142 33.55 1.98 -11.09
CA GLU A 142 32.24 2.57 -11.37
C GLU A 142 31.58 3.12 -10.11
N ILE A 143 31.85 2.53 -8.95
CA ILE A 143 31.31 2.97 -7.64
C ILE A 143 31.97 4.30 -7.21
N GLU A 144 33.28 4.48 -7.43
CA GLU A 144 33.96 5.75 -7.13
C GLU A 144 33.48 6.90 -8.04
N VAL A 145 33.32 6.66 -9.32
CA VAL A 145 32.79 7.66 -10.28
C VAL A 145 31.37 8.05 -9.93
N PHE A 146 30.53 7.08 -9.59
CA PHE A 146 29.13 7.31 -9.22
C PHE A 146 29.02 8.10 -7.90
N GLY A 147 29.89 7.83 -6.93
CA GLY A 147 29.96 8.54 -5.66
C GLY A 147 30.42 10.00 -5.79
N SER A 148 31.42 10.25 -6.64
CA SER A 148 31.98 11.59 -6.85
C SER A 148 31.05 12.50 -7.68
N GLU A 149 30.42 11.95 -8.71
CA GLU A 149 29.44 12.67 -9.53
C GLU A 149 28.17 13.04 -8.76
N LYS A 150 27.75 12.16 -7.83
CA LYS A 150 26.62 12.39 -6.95
C LYS A 150 26.85 13.52 -5.96
N MET A 151 28.08 13.67 -5.43
CA MET A 151 28.40 14.77 -4.51
C MET A 151 28.56 16.11 -5.24
N GLU A 152 29.09 16.15 -6.42
CA GLU A 152 29.30 17.39 -7.19
C GLU A 152 27.98 17.99 -7.69
N ASN A 153 27.03 17.15 -8.10
CA ASN A 153 25.72 17.58 -8.56
C ASN A 153 24.68 17.79 -7.47
N ALA A 154 24.97 17.36 -6.22
CA ALA A 154 24.06 17.45 -5.08
C ALA A 154 24.11 18.81 -4.34
N VAL A 155 25.03 19.71 -4.71
CA VAL A 155 25.10 21.05 -4.09
C VAL A 155 24.24 22.02 -4.89
N PRO A 156 23.08 22.44 -4.37
CA PRO A 156 22.23 23.40 -5.09
C PRO A 156 22.97 24.75 -5.20
N ALA A 157 22.81 25.40 -6.35
CA ALA A 157 23.39 26.72 -6.66
C ALA A 157 22.97 27.85 -5.69
N VAL A 158 22.08 27.57 -4.75
CA VAL A 158 21.52 28.52 -3.77
C VAL A 158 22.45 28.78 -2.57
N VAL A 159 23.52 28.03 -2.39
CA VAL A 159 24.47 28.22 -1.28
C VAL A 159 25.70 29.08 -1.67
N LYS A 160 25.69 29.66 -2.86
CA LYS A 160 26.78 30.55 -3.35
C LYS A 160 26.37 32.03 -3.37
N THR A 161 25.63 32.49 -2.37
CA THR A 161 25.50 33.94 -2.09
C THR A 161 25.84 34.26 -0.66
#